data_b67c0a2a7a823dc1a865cae2b6f13add
#
_entry.id   b67c0a2a7a823dc1a865cae2b6f13add
#
_cell.length_a   1.000
_cell.length_b   1.000
_cell.length_c   1.000
_cell.angle_alpha   90.00
_cell.angle_beta   90.00
_cell.angle_gamma   90.00
#
_symmetry.space_group_name_H-M   'P 1'
#
loop_
_entity.id
_entity.type
_entity.pdbx_description
1 polymer ?
#
loop_
_entity_poly.entity_id
_entity_poly.type
_entity_poly.pdbx_seq_one_letter_code
_entity_poly.pdbx_strand_id
1 'polypeptide(L)'
;IRRGGRAGRKANPVRVRVIDYTVDNGTLDTDGDDNTDGGFRLITTVLDPADIDAGDLAAAYWQRWEIETVFDELKTHQRGARGVLRSKSPELVHQELWAMLCCHYAIRLMMADVEVNGGRDPDRVSFVAALRIARDTAQQGGFSP
;
A
#
# COMPACT_ATOMS: atom_id res chain seq x y z
N ILE A 1 -31.08 -12.12 -38.05
CA ILE A 1 -29.76 -12.57 -37.51
C ILE A 1 -29.92 -12.72 -35.99
N ARG A 2 -30.14 -13.98 -35.51
CA ARG A 2 -30.24 -14.30 -34.08
C ARG A 2 -28.81 -14.32 -33.50
N ARG A 3 -28.50 -13.39 -32.61
CA ARG A 3 -27.29 -13.47 -31.75
C ARG A 3 -27.47 -14.60 -30.76
N GLY A 4 -26.68 -15.67 -30.89
CA GLY A 4 -26.60 -16.76 -29.92
C GLY A 4 -26.08 -16.25 -28.59
N GLY A 5 -26.92 -16.32 -27.58
CA GLY A 5 -26.51 -16.04 -26.19
C GLY A 5 -25.45 -17.05 -25.77
N ARG A 6 -24.28 -16.56 -25.36
CA ARG A 6 -23.24 -17.34 -24.73
C ARG A 6 -23.81 -17.90 -23.43
N ALA A 7 -24.01 -19.22 -23.37
CA ALA A 7 -24.42 -19.90 -22.14
C ALA A 7 -23.39 -19.56 -21.05
N GLY A 8 -23.82 -18.83 -20.03
CA GLY A 8 -22.99 -18.47 -18.89
C GLY A 8 -22.54 -19.77 -18.21
N ARG A 9 -21.22 -19.95 -18.11
CA ARG A 9 -20.62 -21.03 -17.33
C ARG A 9 -21.18 -20.90 -15.92
N LYS A 10 -21.96 -21.87 -15.44
CA LYS A 10 -22.43 -21.92 -14.06
C LYS A 10 -21.17 -21.95 -13.19
N ALA A 11 -20.84 -20.83 -12.55
CA ALA A 11 -19.78 -20.79 -11.56
C ALA A 11 -20.22 -21.65 -10.36
N ASN A 12 -19.35 -22.50 -9.88
CA ASN A 12 -19.60 -23.20 -8.62
C ASN A 12 -19.69 -22.16 -7.49
N PRO A 13 -20.69 -22.29 -6.59
CA PRO A 13 -20.81 -21.39 -5.46
C PRO A 13 -19.58 -21.53 -4.55
N VAL A 14 -19.01 -20.41 -4.15
CA VAL A 14 -17.92 -20.35 -3.19
C VAL A 14 -18.51 -19.87 -1.86
N ARG A 15 -18.25 -20.62 -0.79
CA ARG A 15 -18.61 -20.20 0.57
C ARG A 15 -17.60 -19.12 1.00
N VAL A 16 -18.11 -18.05 1.60
CA VAL A 16 -17.31 -16.93 2.11
C VAL A 16 -17.77 -16.56 3.52
N ARG A 17 -16.86 -16.06 4.31
CA ARG A 17 -17.12 -15.38 5.57
C ARG A 17 -17.16 -13.87 5.27
N VAL A 18 -18.16 -13.20 5.81
CA VAL A 18 -18.32 -11.74 5.72
C VAL A 18 -18.03 -11.17 7.10
N ILE A 19 -17.21 -10.13 7.14
CA ILE A 19 -16.82 -9.39 8.36
C ILE A 19 -17.14 -7.93 8.10
N ASP A 20 -18.03 -7.37 8.90
CA ASP A 20 -18.29 -5.93 8.91
C ASP A 20 -17.48 -5.30 10.05
N TYR A 21 -16.79 -4.20 9.78
CA TYR A 21 -15.98 -3.49 10.77
C TYR A 21 -15.97 -1.98 10.49
N THR A 22 -15.72 -1.21 11.54
CA THR A 22 -15.55 0.24 11.46
C THR A 22 -14.13 0.61 11.87
N VAL A 23 -13.68 1.77 11.45
CA VAL A 23 -12.39 2.35 11.85
C VAL A 23 -12.69 3.68 12.50
N ASP A 24 -12.48 3.77 13.81
CA ASP A 24 -12.61 5.00 14.57
C ASP A 24 -11.23 5.46 15.04
N ASN A 25 -10.81 6.66 14.62
CA ASN A 25 -9.51 7.26 14.98
C ASN A 25 -8.29 6.34 14.86
N GLY A 26 -8.31 5.40 13.89
CA GLY A 26 -7.26 4.41 13.69
C GLY A 26 -7.41 3.14 14.52
N THR A 27 -8.50 3.00 15.28
CA THR A 27 -8.84 1.76 16.00
C THR A 27 -9.88 0.98 15.20
N LEU A 28 -9.63 -0.32 15.02
CA LEU A 28 -10.56 -1.22 14.35
C LEU A 28 -11.61 -1.70 15.35
N ASP A 29 -12.88 -1.55 15.03
CA ASP A 29 -14.00 -2.11 15.78
C ASP A 29 -14.78 -3.09 14.89
N THR A 30 -14.92 -4.33 15.37
CA THR A 30 -15.64 -5.42 14.69
C THR A 30 -17.03 -5.66 15.26
N ASP A 31 -17.39 -4.99 16.37
CA ASP A 31 -18.69 -5.13 17.04
C ASP A 31 -19.70 -4.04 16.59
N GLY A 32 -19.41 -3.36 15.49
CA GLY A 32 -20.17 -2.21 15.02
C GLY A 32 -21.64 -2.47 14.75
N ASP A 33 -22.48 -1.66 15.38
CA ASP A 33 -23.91 -1.50 15.10
C ASP A 33 -24.13 -1.08 13.64
N ASP A 34 -25.06 -1.72 12.95
CA ASP A 34 -25.34 -1.66 11.50
C ASP A 34 -25.68 -0.24 10.96
N ASN A 35 -25.47 0.82 11.75
CA ASN A 35 -25.94 2.17 11.47
C ASN A 35 -24.83 3.25 11.44
N THR A 36 -23.55 2.86 11.36
CA THR A 36 -22.44 3.83 11.30
C THR A 36 -22.02 4.09 9.86
N ASP A 37 -22.22 5.31 9.41
CA ASP A 37 -21.80 5.87 8.12
C ASP A 37 -20.26 5.79 8.04
N GLY A 38 -19.73 4.72 7.39
CA GLY A 38 -18.28 4.49 7.26
C GLY A 38 -17.83 3.05 7.54
N GLY A 39 -18.75 2.11 7.66
CA GLY A 39 -18.42 0.69 7.83
C GLY A 39 -17.76 0.07 6.60
N PHE A 40 -16.77 -0.78 6.83
CA PHE A 40 -16.10 -1.57 5.80
C PHE A 40 -16.59 -3.01 5.85
N ARG A 41 -16.73 -3.62 4.67
CA ARG A 41 -17.11 -5.03 4.55
C ARG A 41 -15.97 -5.82 3.92
N LEU A 42 -15.41 -6.76 4.69
CA LEU A 42 -14.39 -7.70 4.25
C LEU A 42 -15.01 -9.06 3.91
N ILE A 43 -14.66 -9.60 2.76
CA ILE A 43 -15.08 -10.92 2.33
C ILE A 43 -13.85 -11.82 2.23
N THR A 44 -13.88 -12.97 2.91
CA THR A 44 -12.76 -13.91 2.94
C THR A 44 -13.20 -15.34 2.71
N THR A 45 -12.29 -16.18 2.21
CA THR A 45 -12.44 -17.62 2.11
C THR A 45 -11.97 -18.37 3.37
N VAL A 46 -11.37 -17.67 4.34
CA VAL A 46 -11.09 -18.21 5.67
C VAL A 46 -12.38 -18.25 6.46
N LEU A 47 -12.99 -19.44 6.54
CA LEU A 47 -14.35 -19.61 7.03
C LEU A 47 -14.43 -19.71 8.54
N ASP A 48 -13.43 -20.37 9.17
CA ASP A 48 -13.44 -20.64 10.60
C ASP A 48 -12.91 -19.44 11.38
N PRO A 49 -13.70 -18.85 12.29
CA PRO A 49 -13.25 -17.80 13.18
C PRO A 49 -12.09 -18.23 14.13
N ALA A 50 -11.97 -19.55 14.39
CA ALA A 50 -10.89 -20.07 15.22
C ALA A 50 -9.53 -20.08 14.50
N ASP A 51 -9.50 -20.09 13.16
CA ASP A 51 -8.27 -20.02 12.39
C ASP A 51 -7.68 -18.60 12.43
N ILE A 52 -8.53 -17.59 12.27
CA ILE A 52 -8.14 -16.17 12.34
C ILE A 52 -9.33 -15.36 12.84
N ASP A 53 -9.09 -14.56 13.87
CA ASP A 53 -10.06 -13.61 14.42
C ASP A 53 -10.48 -12.54 13.40
N ALA A 54 -11.68 -11.98 13.60
CA ALA A 54 -12.20 -10.94 12.71
C ALA A 54 -11.38 -9.65 12.76
N GLY A 55 -10.93 -9.26 13.95
CA GLY A 55 -10.09 -8.09 14.16
C GLY A 55 -8.72 -8.24 13.50
N ASP A 56 -8.09 -9.42 13.63
CA ASP A 56 -6.80 -9.70 13.00
C ASP A 56 -6.90 -9.66 11.47
N LEU A 57 -7.99 -10.19 10.90
CA LEU A 57 -8.24 -10.11 9.46
C LEU A 57 -8.47 -8.67 8.98
N ALA A 58 -9.22 -7.88 9.74
CA ALA A 58 -9.45 -6.48 9.43
C ALA A 58 -8.15 -5.68 9.52
N ALA A 59 -7.32 -5.92 10.54
CA ALA A 59 -6.00 -5.30 10.70
C ALA A 59 -5.07 -5.66 9.55
N ALA A 60 -4.97 -6.95 9.20
CA ALA A 60 -4.15 -7.40 8.07
C ALA A 60 -4.61 -6.80 6.73
N TYR A 61 -5.92 -6.66 6.53
CA TYR A 61 -6.46 -6.02 5.34
C TYR A 61 -6.20 -4.52 5.31
N TRP A 62 -6.22 -3.87 6.46
CA TRP A 62 -5.88 -2.44 6.59
C TRP A 62 -4.44 -2.16 6.17
N GLN A 63 -3.50 -3.02 6.54
CA GLN A 63 -2.09 -2.91 6.12
C GLN A 63 -1.91 -2.94 4.59
N ARG A 64 -2.89 -3.44 3.83
CA ARG A 64 -2.87 -3.39 2.37
C ARG A 64 -2.79 -1.95 1.82
N TRP A 65 -3.30 -0.97 2.57
CA TRP A 65 -3.21 0.44 2.19
C TRP A 65 -1.77 0.96 2.11
N GLU A 66 -0.86 0.34 2.86
CA GLU A 66 0.56 0.68 2.78
C GLU A 66 1.12 0.43 1.38
N ILE A 67 0.67 -0.64 0.71
CA ILE A 67 1.08 -0.94 -0.66
C ILE A 67 0.60 0.14 -1.63
N GLU A 68 -0.62 0.64 -1.45
CA GLU A 68 -1.16 1.73 -2.29
C GLU A 68 -0.39 3.03 -2.04
N THR A 69 -0.07 3.33 -0.80
CA THR A 69 0.78 4.46 -0.42
C THR A 69 2.17 4.34 -1.05
N VAL A 70 2.81 3.17 -0.97
CA VAL A 70 4.11 2.92 -1.61
C VAL A 70 4.03 3.13 -3.13
N PHE A 71 2.97 2.66 -3.79
CA PHE A 71 2.79 2.90 -5.22
C PHE A 71 2.59 4.37 -5.57
N ASP A 72 1.89 5.13 -4.74
CA ASP A 72 1.74 6.57 -4.93
C ASP A 72 3.07 7.29 -4.73
N GLU A 73 3.82 6.96 -3.69
CA GLU A 73 5.17 7.48 -3.46
C GLU A 73 6.10 7.25 -4.65
N LEU A 74 6.10 6.03 -5.18
CA LEU A 74 6.92 5.65 -6.33
C LEU A 74 6.48 6.35 -7.62
N LYS A 75 5.20 6.33 -7.93
CA LYS A 75 4.67 6.82 -9.22
C LYS A 75 4.52 8.32 -9.25
N THR A 76 3.97 8.90 -8.18
CA THR A 76 3.58 10.31 -8.15
C THR A 76 4.72 11.18 -7.64
N HIS A 77 5.35 10.79 -6.54
CA HIS A 77 6.32 11.64 -5.86
C HIS A 77 7.76 11.38 -6.29
N GLN A 78 8.20 10.14 -6.34
CA GLN A 78 9.59 9.84 -6.68
C GLN A 78 9.86 9.97 -8.18
N ARG A 79 8.98 9.45 -9.01
CA ARG A 79 9.11 9.46 -10.46
C ARG A 79 8.60 10.75 -11.11
N GLY A 80 7.57 11.36 -10.51
CA GLY A 80 6.92 12.58 -11.00
C GLY A 80 5.96 12.34 -12.17
N ALA A 81 5.19 13.36 -12.51
CA ALA A 81 4.07 13.29 -13.46
C ALA A 81 4.42 12.87 -14.90
N ARG A 82 5.70 12.95 -15.29
CA ARG A 82 6.18 12.52 -16.63
C ARG A 82 6.80 11.13 -16.64
N GLY A 83 6.40 10.31 -15.76
CA GLY A 83 6.93 9.02 -15.40
C GLY A 83 7.02 7.96 -16.51
N VAL A 84 7.58 8.24 -17.67
CA VAL A 84 7.95 7.21 -18.66
C VAL A 84 9.36 6.74 -18.35
N LEU A 85 9.57 5.42 -18.28
CA LEU A 85 10.90 4.84 -18.20
C LEU A 85 11.70 5.26 -19.42
N ARG A 86 12.93 5.70 -19.23
CA ARG A 86 13.79 6.19 -20.32
C ARG A 86 14.43 5.04 -21.11
N SER A 87 14.55 3.91 -20.46
CA SER A 87 15.17 2.71 -21.00
C SER A 87 14.33 2.07 -22.09
N LYS A 88 15.00 1.60 -23.14
CA LYS A 88 14.34 1.01 -24.33
C LYS A 88 14.60 -0.48 -24.45
N SER A 89 15.51 -1.07 -23.65
CA SER A 89 15.74 -2.51 -23.60
C SER A 89 15.20 -3.10 -22.30
N PRO A 90 14.76 -4.36 -22.28
CA PRO A 90 14.24 -5.00 -21.07
C PRO A 90 15.22 -4.98 -19.90
N GLU A 91 16.50 -5.20 -20.14
CA GLU A 91 17.55 -5.22 -19.13
C GLU A 91 17.71 -3.85 -18.48
N LEU A 92 17.74 -2.79 -19.27
CA LEU A 92 17.84 -1.42 -18.76
C LEU A 92 16.56 -0.98 -18.04
N VAL A 93 15.39 -1.45 -18.47
CA VAL A 93 14.12 -1.22 -17.75
C VAL A 93 14.19 -1.84 -16.36
N HIS A 94 14.70 -3.08 -16.24
CA HIS A 94 14.88 -3.72 -14.94
C HIS A 94 15.85 -2.93 -14.06
N GLN A 95 16.97 -2.48 -14.60
CA GLN A 95 17.94 -1.66 -13.85
C GLN A 95 17.30 -0.35 -13.35
N GLU A 96 16.53 0.32 -14.20
CA GLU A 96 15.85 1.58 -13.86
C GLU A 96 14.81 1.35 -12.74
N LEU A 97 14.05 0.24 -12.81
CA LEU A 97 13.09 -0.14 -11.77
C LEU A 97 13.79 -0.47 -10.43
N TRP A 98 14.87 -1.29 -10.49
CA TRP A 98 15.63 -1.61 -9.29
C TRP A 98 16.28 -0.39 -8.65
N ALA A 99 16.83 0.52 -9.44
CA ALA A 99 17.40 1.76 -8.94
C ALA A 99 16.31 2.61 -8.24
N MET A 100 15.11 2.69 -8.84
CA MET A 100 13.98 3.40 -8.24
C MET A 100 13.54 2.78 -6.90
N LEU A 101 13.46 1.46 -6.83
CA LEU A 101 13.11 0.74 -5.60
C LEU A 101 14.19 0.89 -4.52
N CYS A 102 15.46 0.83 -4.88
CA CYS A 102 16.57 1.06 -3.94
C CYS A 102 16.54 2.47 -3.37
N CYS A 103 16.29 3.49 -4.18
CA CYS A 103 16.15 4.87 -3.71
C CYS A 103 14.94 5.01 -2.78
N HIS A 104 13.80 4.40 -3.12
CA HIS A 104 12.62 4.40 -2.27
C HIS A 104 12.93 3.77 -0.91
N TYR A 105 13.53 2.60 -0.92
CA TYR A 105 13.92 1.88 0.30
C TYR A 105 14.89 2.70 1.17
N ALA A 106 15.88 3.35 0.58
CA ALA A 106 16.81 4.20 1.31
C ALA A 106 16.10 5.38 1.98
N ILE A 107 15.14 6.03 1.31
CA ILE A 107 14.34 7.11 1.89
C ILE A 107 13.49 6.59 3.05
N ARG A 108 12.85 5.42 2.90
CA ARG A 108 12.09 4.80 3.98
C ARG A 108 12.95 4.41 5.17
N LEU A 109 14.18 3.94 4.95
CA LEU A 109 15.14 3.70 6.05
C LEU A 109 15.49 5.00 6.78
N MET A 110 15.73 6.11 6.06
CA MET A 110 15.96 7.41 6.69
C MET A 110 14.77 7.87 7.52
N MET A 111 13.53 7.61 7.05
CA MET A 111 12.32 7.94 7.81
C MET A 111 12.22 7.09 9.08
N ALA A 112 12.50 5.78 8.99
CA ALA A 112 12.51 4.87 10.14
C ALA A 112 13.60 5.24 11.17
N ASP A 113 14.76 5.73 10.71
CA ASP A 113 15.83 6.18 11.61
C ASP A 113 15.43 7.42 12.45
N VAL A 114 14.56 8.27 11.91
CA VAL A 114 13.97 9.40 12.66
C VAL A 114 13.10 8.90 13.83
N GLU A 115 12.42 7.76 13.68
CA GLU A 115 11.66 7.13 14.76
C GLU A 115 12.60 6.69 15.88
N VAL A 116 13.63 5.92 15.54
CA VAL A 116 14.59 5.36 16.51
C VAL A 116 15.31 6.46 17.30
N ASN A 117 15.70 7.54 16.62
CA ASN A 117 16.48 8.63 17.22
C ASN A 117 15.62 9.80 17.72
N GLY A 118 14.41 9.95 17.24
CA GLY A 118 13.54 11.10 17.53
C GLY A 118 12.22 10.77 18.25
N GLY A 119 11.91 9.50 18.48
CA GLY A 119 10.69 9.06 19.15
C GLY A 119 9.40 9.46 18.43
N ARG A 120 9.48 9.68 17.13
CA ARG A 120 8.32 10.01 16.27
C ARG A 120 7.92 8.80 15.45
N ASP A 121 6.62 8.57 15.38
CA ASP A 121 6.00 7.58 14.55
C ASP A 121 6.40 7.80 13.06
N PRO A 122 7.00 6.82 12.35
CA PRO A 122 7.42 6.93 10.96
C PRO A 122 6.28 7.31 10.03
N ASP A 123 5.05 6.85 10.31
CA ASP A 123 3.86 7.14 9.51
C ASP A 123 3.47 8.63 9.55
N ARG A 124 4.00 9.36 10.53
CA ARG A 124 3.86 10.83 10.64
C ARG A 124 4.96 11.60 9.91
N VAL A 125 5.97 10.91 9.40
CA VAL A 125 7.04 11.54 8.61
C VAL A 125 6.62 11.60 7.14
N SER A 126 6.60 12.80 6.57
CA SER A 126 6.23 12.97 5.17
C SER A 126 7.29 12.43 4.23
N PHE A 127 6.96 11.42 3.43
CA PHE A 127 7.82 10.90 2.37
C PHE A 127 8.26 11.99 1.39
N VAL A 128 7.37 12.90 1.03
CA VAL A 128 7.67 14.01 0.11
C VAL A 128 8.73 14.95 0.70
N ALA A 129 8.66 15.22 2.00
CA ALA A 129 9.66 16.03 2.69
C ALA A 129 11.02 15.31 2.74
N ALA A 130 11.04 14.03 3.08
CA ALA A 130 12.25 13.21 3.10
C ALA A 130 12.89 13.12 1.71
N LEU A 131 12.09 12.90 0.66
CA LEU A 131 12.54 12.87 -0.73
C LEU A 131 13.15 14.21 -1.16
N ARG A 132 12.56 15.34 -0.76
CA ARG A 132 13.10 16.67 -1.07
C ARG A 132 14.46 16.85 -0.40
N ILE A 133 14.57 16.56 0.90
CA ILE A 133 15.83 16.66 1.64
C ILE A 133 16.90 15.79 0.98
N ALA A 134 16.58 14.54 0.65
CA ALA A 134 17.52 13.64 -0.02
C ALA A 134 18.00 14.20 -1.38
N ARG A 135 17.12 14.79 -2.17
CA ARG A 135 17.47 15.41 -3.46
C ARG A 135 18.36 16.65 -3.27
N ASP A 136 18.00 17.51 -2.34
CA ASP A 136 18.76 18.73 -2.06
C ASP A 136 20.18 18.38 -1.57
N THR A 137 20.30 17.40 -0.68
CA THR A 137 21.59 16.91 -0.18
C THR A 137 22.44 16.30 -1.29
N ALA A 138 21.84 15.49 -2.16
CA ALA A 138 22.54 14.90 -3.30
C ALA A 138 23.04 15.96 -4.30
N GLN A 139 22.27 17.03 -4.53
CA GLN A 139 22.64 18.12 -5.43
C GLN A 139 23.77 19.01 -4.85
N GLN A 140 23.81 19.15 -3.53
CA GLN A 140 24.85 19.93 -2.85
C GLN A 140 26.17 19.18 -2.69
N GLY A 141 26.27 17.95 -3.18
CA GLY A 141 27.47 17.12 -3.04
C GLY A 141 27.75 16.66 -1.61
N GLY A 142 26.72 16.67 -0.77
CA GLY A 142 26.79 16.42 0.67
C GLY A 142 27.00 14.96 1.10
N PHE A 143 27.23 14.04 0.17
CA PHE A 143 27.74 12.72 0.48
C PHE A 143 29.27 12.75 0.43
N SER A 144 29.88 13.40 1.42
CA SER A 144 31.29 13.18 1.72
C SER A 144 31.39 11.86 2.48
N PRO A 145 32.27 10.91 2.07
CA PRO A 145 32.45 9.64 2.76
C PRO A 145 33.00 9.84 4.17
#